data_7027f51282a160c7ecdb2e7f8d707acf
#
_entry.id   7027f51282a160c7ecdb2e7f8d707acf
#
_cell.length_a   1.000
_cell.length_b   1.000
_cell.length_c   1.000
_cell.angle_alpha   90.00
_cell.angle_beta   90.00
_cell.angle_gamma   90.00
#
_symmetry.space_group_name_H-M   'P 1'
#
loop_
_entity.id
_entity.type
_entity.pdbx_description
1 polymer ?
#
loop_
_entity_poly.entity_id
_entity_poly.type
_entity_poly.pdbx_seq_one_letter_code
_entity_poly.pdbx_strand_id
1 'polypeptide(L)'
;VAIDATVGGEHSNSYVTLEEAEAHFAERLHADAWGSASDADKEKALLTACRRLEQLRYWDGNRPAFTDPRQRLCFPRVIDTDAAGTFIIPQAVKEAQCEEALALLSRGAEHERRRALQASGVKSFAVDGLSESYESGADRQVLLSAEARSLLAGYVSKGGVIATSDSAVGEWSPGSAP
;
A
#
# COMPACT_ATOMS: atom_id res chain seq x y z
N VAL A 1 18.87 7.65 3.75
CA VAL A 1 17.86 7.82 4.81
C VAL A 1 17.71 6.48 5.48
N ALA A 2 18.03 6.40 6.77
CA ALA A 2 17.93 5.15 7.53
C ALA A 2 16.46 4.69 7.65
N ILE A 3 16.25 3.39 7.64
CA ILE A 3 14.95 2.77 7.94
C ILE A 3 14.64 2.96 9.42
N ASP A 4 13.43 3.45 9.70
CA ASP A 4 12.84 3.52 11.05
C ASP A 4 11.52 2.72 11.01
N ALA A 5 11.55 1.53 11.62
CA ALA A 5 10.42 0.61 11.71
C ALA A 5 9.80 0.60 13.13
N THR A 6 9.95 1.68 13.90
CA THR A 6 9.37 1.80 15.23
C THR A 6 7.85 1.71 15.16
N VAL A 7 7.27 0.76 15.90
CA VAL A 7 5.81 0.55 15.92
C VAL A 7 5.12 1.79 16.51
N GLY A 8 4.24 2.41 15.72
CA GLY A 8 3.52 3.62 16.14
C GLY A 8 4.38 4.88 16.25
N GLY A 9 5.61 4.88 15.75
CA GLY A 9 6.55 6.00 15.89
C GLY A 9 6.19 7.21 15.03
N GLU A 10 6.52 8.40 15.54
CA GLU A 10 6.32 9.69 14.86
C GLU A 10 7.18 9.82 13.59
N HIS A 11 8.35 9.17 13.58
CA HIS A 11 9.31 9.25 12.48
C HIS A 11 9.40 7.96 11.64
N SER A 12 8.59 6.94 11.99
CA SER A 12 8.58 5.67 11.28
C SER A 12 8.34 5.87 9.79
N ASN A 13 9.13 5.18 8.97
CA ASN A 13 9.10 5.27 7.52
C ASN A 13 9.03 3.90 6.83
N SER A 14 8.97 2.84 7.63
CA SER A 14 8.88 1.45 7.19
C SER A 14 8.12 0.63 8.23
N TYR A 15 7.50 -0.47 7.80
CA TYR A 15 6.90 -1.47 8.67
C TYR A 15 7.86 -2.60 9.03
N VAL A 16 8.96 -2.72 8.29
CA VAL A 16 9.99 -3.74 8.47
C VAL A 16 11.38 -3.11 8.51
N THR A 17 12.27 -3.73 9.26
CA THR A 17 13.70 -3.45 9.19
C THR A 17 14.33 -4.14 7.99
N LEU A 18 15.56 -3.77 7.62
CA LEU A 18 16.30 -4.49 6.58
C LEU A 18 16.55 -5.95 6.99
N GLU A 19 16.86 -6.19 8.28
CA GLU A 19 17.09 -7.53 8.82
C GLU A 19 15.83 -8.41 8.75
N GLU A 20 14.67 -7.87 9.09
CA GLU A 20 13.39 -8.59 8.94
C GLU A 20 13.09 -8.94 7.47
N ALA A 21 13.39 -8.03 6.54
CA ALA A 21 13.22 -8.27 5.12
C ALA A 21 14.22 -9.32 4.60
N GLU A 22 15.47 -9.31 5.05
CA GLU A 22 16.45 -10.35 4.74
C GLU A 22 15.98 -11.74 5.21
N ALA A 23 15.46 -11.82 6.44
CA ALA A 23 14.91 -13.07 6.98
C ALA A 23 13.71 -13.56 6.14
N HIS A 24 12.81 -12.68 5.74
CA HIS A 24 11.68 -13.02 4.86
C HIS A 24 12.16 -13.60 3.52
N PHE A 25 13.13 -12.96 2.87
CA PHE A 25 13.62 -13.39 1.55
C PHE A 25 14.55 -14.60 1.60
N ALA A 26 15.15 -14.92 2.75
CA ALA A 26 15.90 -16.15 2.94
C ALA A 26 15.04 -17.41 2.77
N GLU A 27 13.75 -17.31 3.06
CA GLU A 27 12.78 -18.41 2.95
C GLU A 27 11.94 -18.35 1.64
N ARG A 28 12.14 -17.32 0.81
CA ARG A 28 11.32 -17.07 -0.37
C ARG A 28 11.99 -17.51 -1.65
N LEU A 29 11.28 -18.30 -2.46
CA LEU A 29 11.73 -18.67 -3.81
C LEU A 29 11.66 -17.46 -4.78
N HIS A 30 12.54 -17.45 -5.76
CA HIS A 30 12.58 -16.43 -6.81
C HIS A 30 12.78 -15.00 -6.28
N ALA A 31 13.68 -14.86 -5.31
CA ALA A 31 14.07 -13.56 -4.75
C ALA A 31 15.41 -13.04 -5.33
N ASP A 32 15.79 -13.45 -6.53
CA ASP A 32 17.10 -13.14 -7.13
C ASP A 32 17.35 -11.62 -7.25
N ALA A 33 16.30 -10.84 -7.56
CA ALA A 33 16.42 -9.38 -7.63
C ALA A 33 16.73 -8.74 -6.27
N TRP A 34 16.25 -9.35 -5.18
CA TRP A 34 16.61 -8.94 -3.83
C TRP A 34 18.05 -9.34 -3.51
N GLY A 35 18.41 -10.61 -3.77
CA GLY A 35 19.74 -11.13 -3.48
C GLY A 35 20.87 -10.42 -4.22
N SER A 36 20.60 -9.89 -5.42
CA SER A 36 21.58 -9.17 -6.25
C SER A 36 21.61 -7.66 -5.98
N ALA A 37 20.65 -7.10 -5.26
CA ALA A 37 20.58 -5.67 -4.97
C ALA A 37 21.58 -5.27 -3.86
N SER A 38 22.10 -4.04 -3.94
CA SER A 38 22.86 -3.46 -2.83
C SER A 38 21.95 -3.14 -1.63
N ASP A 39 22.52 -3.14 -0.42
CA ASP A 39 21.75 -2.79 0.79
C ASP A 39 21.09 -1.41 0.65
N ALA A 40 21.80 -0.44 0.04
CA ALA A 40 21.24 0.88 -0.23
C ALA A 40 20.02 0.84 -1.17
N ASP A 41 19.98 -0.06 -2.14
CA ASP A 41 18.85 -0.19 -3.05
C ASP A 41 17.72 -0.99 -2.40
N LYS A 42 18.03 -1.99 -1.57
CA LYS A 42 17.06 -2.69 -0.73
C LYS A 42 16.34 -1.71 0.22
N GLU A 43 17.09 -0.86 0.93
CA GLU A 43 16.50 0.19 1.77
C GLU A 43 15.59 1.13 0.98
N LYS A 44 16.04 1.62 -0.18
CA LYS A 44 15.21 2.48 -1.05
C LYS A 44 13.94 1.76 -1.52
N ALA A 45 14.04 0.48 -1.86
CA ALA A 45 12.90 -0.32 -2.29
C ALA A 45 11.89 -0.48 -1.15
N LEU A 46 12.33 -0.80 0.08
CA LEU A 46 11.47 -0.89 1.27
C LEU A 46 10.78 0.44 1.58
N LEU A 47 11.52 1.56 1.57
CA LEU A 47 10.95 2.88 1.80
C LEU A 47 9.94 3.28 0.71
N THR A 48 10.18 2.89 -0.53
CA THR A 48 9.27 3.15 -1.64
C THR A 48 8.04 2.27 -1.55
N ALA A 49 8.21 1.00 -1.19
CA ALA A 49 7.11 0.08 -0.94
C ALA A 49 6.20 0.58 0.18
N CYS A 50 6.77 0.99 1.32
CA CYS A 50 6.01 1.58 2.43
C CYS A 50 5.16 2.77 1.97
N ARG A 51 5.75 3.71 1.21
CA ARG A 51 5.00 4.86 0.68
C ARG A 51 3.86 4.47 -0.25
N ARG A 52 4.00 3.38 -1.02
CA ARG A 52 2.93 2.87 -1.86
C ARG A 52 1.82 2.22 -1.04
N LEU A 53 2.17 1.44 -0.01
CA LEU A 53 1.20 0.89 0.92
C LEU A 53 0.38 2.01 1.58
N GLU A 54 1.02 3.11 2.00
CA GLU A 54 0.36 4.26 2.62
C GLU A 54 -0.64 4.99 1.69
N GLN A 55 -0.57 4.78 0.39
CA GLN A 55 -1.53 5.34 -0.58
C GLN A 55 -2.83 4.52 -0.69
N LEU A 56 -2.86 3.33 -0.12
CA LEU A 56 -4.05 2.48 -0.12
C LEU A 56 -5.11 3.02 0.84
N ARG A 57 -6.37 2.80 0.50
CA ARG A 57 -7.49 3.07 1.40
C ARG A 57 -7.76 1.82 2.23
N TYR A 58 -7.38 1.87 3.49
CA TYR A 58 -7.68 0.81 4.43
C TYR A 58 -9.09 1.01 5.00
N TRP A 59 -9.88 -0.07 5.06
CA TRP A 59 -11.12 -0.05 5.81
C TRP A 59 -10.78 -0.08 7.32
N ASP A 60 -11.63 0.55 8.15
CA ASP A 60 -11.39 0.68 9.59
C ASP A 60 -10.00 1.23 9.94
N GLY A 61 -9.65 2.33 9.27
CA GLY A 61 -8.34 2.96 9.37
C GLY A 61 -8.13 3.82 10.61
N ASN A 62 -8.79 3.54 11.71
CA ASN A 62 -8.59 4.28 12.96
C ASN A 62 -7.19 3.97 13.51
N ARG A 63 -6.27 4.91 13.32
CA ARG A 63 -5.00 4.92 14.04
C ARG A 63 -5.28 5.04 15.53
N PRO A 64 -4.41 4.52 16.41
CA PRO A 64 -4.56 4.71 17.85
C PRO A 64 -4.21 6.15 18.27
N ALA A 65 -4.96 7.11 17.72
CA ALA A 65 -4.77 8.55 17.98
C ALA A 65 -4.89 8.92 19.47
N PHE A 66 -5.55 8.07 20.24
CA PHE A 66 -5.64 8.22 21.69
C PHE A 66 -4.37 7.76 22.42
N THR A 67 -3.53 6.92 21.78
CA THR A 67 -2.27 6.44 22.37
C THR A 67 -1.08 7.25 21.85
N ASP A 68 -1.04 7.54 20.56
CA ASP A 68 -0.05 8.41 19.94
C ASP A 68 -0.63 9.14 18.72
N PRO A 69 -1.12 10.39 18.90
CA PRO A 69 -1.72 11.16 17.82
C PRO A 69 -0.70 11.55 16.73
N ARG A 70 0.60 11.36 16.98
CA ARG A 70 1.68 11.70 16.06
C ARG A 70 2.14 10.50 15.22
N GLN A 71 1.56 9.32 15.40
CA GLN A 71 1.89 8.15 14.60
C GLN A 71 1.86 8.49 13.10
N ARG A 72 2.96 8.23 12.40
CA ARG A 72 3.11 8.61 11.00
C ARG A 72 2.43 7.66 10.03
N LEU A 73 2.57 6.35 10.23
CA LEU A 73 2.08 5.31 9.32
C LEU A 73 0.65 4.87 9.65
N CYS A 74 -0.04 4.21 8.72
CA CYS A 74 -1.41 3.73 8.92
C CYS A 74 -1.50 2.61 9.96
N PHE A 75 -0.47 1.80 10.12
CA PHE A 75 -0.40 0.72 11.10
C PHE A 75 0.61 1.04 12.22
N PRO A 76 0.37 0.53 13.46
CA PRO A 76 -0.76 -0.29 13.87
C PRO A 76 -2.06 0.51 13.95
N ARG A 77 -3.20 -0.18 13.86
CA ARG A 77 -4.53 0.37 14.13
C ARG A 77 -4.98 -0.04 15.53
N VAL A 78 -6.08 0.51 15.98
CA VAL A 78 -6.65 0.20 17.32
C VAL A 78 -6.84 -1.31 17.54
N ILE A 79 -7.18 -2.04 16.48
CA ILE A 79 -7.44 -3.48 16.52
C ILE A 79 -6.17 -4.35 16.36
N ASP A 80 -5.06 -3.76 16.01
CA ASP A 80 -3.82 -4.49 15.71
C ASP A 80 -3.00 -4.67 17.00
N THR A 81 -3.46 -5.58 17.87
CA THR A 81 -2.79 -5.89 19.15
C THR A 81 -2.50 -7.38 19.26
N ASP A 82 -1.44 -7.71 20.02
CA ASP A 82 -1.17 -9.08 20.44
C ASP A 82 -2.09 -9.52 21.60
N ALA A 83 -1.91 -10.75 22.07
CA ALA A 83 -2.69 -11.30 23.18
C ALA A 83 -2.47 -10.55 24.51
N ALA A 84 -1.39 -9.80 24.65
CA ALA A 84 -1.08 -8.98 25.83
C ALA A 84 -1.64 -7.53 25.68
N GLY A 85 -2.25 -7.20 24.54
CA GLY A 85 -2.76 -5.87 24.26
C GLY A 85 -1.70 -4.87 23.75
N THR A 86 -0.51 -5.34 23.39
CA THR A 86 0.55 -4.50 22.81
C THR A 86 0.28 -4.28 21.32
N PHE A 87 0.41 -3.05 20.85
CA PHE A 87 0.24 -2.74 19.42
C PHE A 87 1.34 -3.39 18.57
N ILE A 88 0.92 -4.08 17.53
CA ILE A 88 1.81 -4.77 16.59
C ILE A 88 1.46 -4.41 15.14
N ILE A 89 2.46 -4.45 14.27
CA ILE A 89 2.22 -4.40 12.83
C ILE A 89 1.75 -5.81 12.39
N PRO A 90 0.57 -5.94 11.74
CA PRO A 90 0.13 -7.23 11.22
C PRO A 90 1.16 -7.84 10.28
N GLN A 91 1.41 -9.14 10.42
CA GLN A 91 2.40 -9.86 9.62
C GLN A 91 2.14 -9.69 8.11
N ALA A 92 0.88 -9.76 7.69
CA ALA A 92 0.51 -9.55 6.29
C ALA A 92 0.92 -8.18 5.73
N VAL A 93 0.96 -7.12 6.57
CA VAL A 93 1.42 -5.78 6.16
C VAL A 93 2.93 -5.76 5.99
N LYS A 94 3.68 -6.41 6.88
CA LYS A 94 5.13 -6.57 6.78
C LYS A 94 5.52 -7.34 5.52
N GLU A 95 4.88 -8.48 5.30
CA GLU A 95 5.10 -9.31 4.10
C GLU A 95 4.72 -8.57 2.81
N ALA A 96 3.61 -7.86 2.81
CA ALA A 96 3.20 -7.06 1.65
C ALA A 96 4.22 -5.96 1.30
N GLN A 97 4.84 -5.34 2.29
CA GLN A 97 5.92 -4.38 2.04
C GLN A 97 7.14 -5.05 1.41
N CYS A 98 7.53 -6.23 1.90
CA CYS A 98 8.63 -7.00 1.31
C CYS A 98 8.32 -7.39 -0.15
N GLU A 99 7.15 -7.94 -0.42
CA GLU A 99 6.75 -8.35 -1.77
C GLU A 99 6.66 -7.17 -2.75
N GLU A 100 6.19 -6.01 -2.31
CA GLU A 100 6.20 -4.81 -3.13
C GLU A 100 7.64 -4.31 -3.38
N ALA A 101 8.52 -4.39 -2.38
CA ALA A 101 9.93 -4.02 -2.54
C ALA A 101 10.65 -4.93 -3.56
N LEU A 102 10.39 -6.25 -3.52
CA LEU A 102 10.91 -7.19 -4.54
C LEU A 102 10.38 -6.86 -5.94
N ALA A 103 9.10 -6.54 -6.08
CA ALA A 103 8.51 -6.16 -7.35
C ALA A 103 9.11 -4.86 -7.90
N LEU A 104 9.45 -3.90 -7.03
CA LEU A 104 10.13 -2.66 -7.40
C LEU A 104 11.54 -2.92 -7.92
N LEU A 105 12.31 -3.77 -7.26
CA LEU A 105 13.66 -4.15 -7.70
C LEU A 105 13.62 -4.91 -9.03
N SER A 106 12.63 -5.79 -9.21
CA SER A 106 12.53 -6.62 -10.41
C SER A 106 12.01 -5.88 -11.64
N ARG A 107 11.01 -4.99 -11.47
CA ARG A 107 10.21 -4.43 -12.58
C ARG A 107 9.95 -2.93 -12.47
N GLY A 108 10.44 -2.28 -11.42
CA GLY A 108 10.10 -0.89 -11.12
C GLY A 108 10.49 0.07 -12.25
N ALA A 109 11.68 -0.05 -12.80
CA ALA A 109 12.18 0.83 -13.87
C ALA A 109 11.33 0.73 -15.15
N GLU A 110 10.93 -0.48 -15.53
CA GLU A 110 10.09 -0.69 -16.71
C GLU A 110 8.67 -0.15 -16.49
N HIS A 111 8.13 -0.35 -15.32
CA HIS A 111 6.82 0.18 -14.94
C HIS A 111 6.81 1.71 -14.97
N GLU A 112 7.81 2.37 -14.39
CA GLU A 112 7.91 3.83 -14.42
C GLU A 112 8.04 4.36 -15.85
N ARG A 113 8.80 3.68 -16.72
CA ARG A 113 8.89 4.01 -18.14
C ARG A 113 7.52 3.90 -18.83
N ARG A 114 6.77 2.83 -18.60
CA ARG A 114 5.42 2.65 -19.15
C ARG A 114 4.47 3.74 -18.67
N ARG A 115 4.49 4.06 -17.38
CA ARG A 115 3.68 5.16 -16.82
C ARG A 115 4.01 6.51 -17.46
N ALA A 116 5.29 6.80 -17.65
CA ALA A 116 5.72 8.03 -18.29
C ALA A 116 5.21 8.12 -19.75
N LEU A 117 5.25 7.03 -20.51
CA LEU A 117 4.69 6.95 -21.86
C LEU A 117 3.17 7.15 -21.87
N GLN A 118 2.44 6.53 -20.96
CA GLN A 118 1.00 6.71 -20.82
C GLN A 118 0.65 8.15 -20.42
N ALA A 119 1.38 8.74 -19.49
CA ALA A 119 1.18 10.13 -19.07
C ALA A 119 1.44 11.13 -20.21
N SER A 120 2.34 10.81 -21.14
CA SER A 120 2.58 11.59 -22.34
C SER A 120 1.54 11.38 -23.46
N GLY A 121 0.51 10.56 -23.22
CA GLY A 121 -0.60 10.32 -24.16
C GLY A 121 -0.35 9.22 -25.19
N VAL A 122 0.73 8.44 -25.06
CA VAL A 122 1.00 7.29 -25.92
C VAL A 122 0.03 6.16 -25.59
N LYS A 123 -0.86 5.83 -26.51
CA LYS A 123 -1.85 4.75 -26.37
C LYS A 123 -1.36 3.42 -26.91
N SER A 124 -0.42 3.43 -27.82
CA SER A 124 0.20 2.21 -28.37
C SER A 124 1.58 2.52 -28.91
N PHE A 125 2.45 1.53 -28.84
CA PHE A 125 3.80 1.60 -29.36
C PHE A 125 4.08 0.34 -30.18
N ALA A 126 4.55 0.49 -31.40
CA ALA A 126 4.92 -0.63 -32.24
C ALA A 126 6.32 -0.42 -32.80
N VAL A 127 7.21 -1.38 -32.57
CA VAL A 127 8.54 -1.45 -33.16
C VAL A 127 8.80 -2.87 -33.59
N ASP A 128 9.15 -3.05 -34.86
CA ASP A 128 9.73 -4.26 -35.43
C ASP A 128 8.92 -5.55 -35.16
N GLY A 129 7.59 -5.47 -35.25
CA GLY A 129 6.69 -6.61 -35.05
C GLY A 129 6.23 -6.82 -33.61
N LEU A 130 6.73 -6.07 -32.64
CA LEU A 130 6.17 -5.99 -31.29
C LEU A 130 5.23 -4.79 -31.19
N SER A 131 3.97 -5.04 -30.83
CA SER A 131 3.02 -3.98 -30.51
C SER A 131 2.57 -4.09 -29.05
N GLU A 132 2.74 -3.03 -28.30
CA GLU A 132 2.12 -2.86 -26.96
C GLU A 132 0.98 -1.87 -27.08
N SER A 133 -0.21 -2.22 -26.61
CA SER A 133 -1.33 -1.29 -26.45
C SER A 133 -1.58 -1.07 -24.96
N TYR A 134 -1.81 0.19 -24.59
CA TYR A 134 -2.08 0.59 -23.21
C TYR A 134 -3.56 0.88 -23.07
N GLU A 135 -4.26 0.04 -22.30
CA GLU A 135 -5.67 0.31 -22.00
C GLU A 135 -5.82 1.51 -21.05
N SER A 136 -6.67 2.44 -21.44
CA SER A 136 -7.03 3.60 -20.61
C SER A 136 -7.80 3.10 -19.39
N GLY A 137 -7.19 2.97 -18.24
CA GLY A 137 -7.87 2.58 -16.99
C GLY A 137 -7.14 1.55 -16.13
N ALA A 138 -6.17 0.84 -16.69
CA ALA A 138 -5.39 -0.15 -15.93
C ALA A 138 -4.42 0.48 -14.90
N ASP A 139 -4.21 1.79 -14.95
CA ASP A 139 -3.10 2.45 -14.25
C ASP A 139 -3.45 3.02 -12.86
N ARG A 140 -4.53 2.55 -12.24
CA ARG A 140 -4.80 2.86 -10.82
C ARG A 140 -4.23 1.84 -9.84
N GLN A 141 -3.41 0.92 -10.33
CA GLN A 141 -2.75 -0.03 -9.44
C GLN A 141 -1.59 0.66 -8.72
N VAL A 142 -1.80 0.98 -7.45
CA VAL A 142 -0.78 1.58 -6.58
C VAL A 142 0.38 0.59 -6.37
N LEU A 143 0.08 -0.70 -6.26
CA LEU A 143 1.05 -1.76 -6.00
C LEU A 143 1.38 -2.56 -7.27
N LEU A 144 2.68 -2.81 -7.50
CA LEU A 144 3.19 -3.66 -8.58
C LEU A 144 3.02 -5.15 -8.28
N SER A 145 3.21 -5.54 -7.02
CA SER A 145 3.12 -6.93 -6.58
C SER A 145 1.67 -7.41 -6.50
N ALA A 146 1.36 -8.50 -7.20
CA ALA A 146 0.09 -9.20 -7.05
C ALA A 146 0.00 -9.86 -5.67
N GLU A 147 1.13 -10.36 -5.15
CA GLU A 147 1.24 -10.96 -3.84
C GLU A 147 0.93 -9.97 -2.74
N ALA A 148 1.55 -8.78 -2.78
CA ALA A 148 1.26 -7.70 -1.83
C ALA A 148 -0.23 -7.32 -1.84
N ARG A 149 -0.87 -7.27 -3.02
CA ARG A 149 -2.32 -7.02 -3.11
C ARG A 149 -3.15 -8.11 -2.48
N SER A 150 -2.76 -9.37 -2.67
CA SER A 150 -3.43 -10.53 -2.07
C SER A 150 -3.35 -10.50 -0.55
N LEU A 151 -2.16 -10.27 0.00
CA LEU A 151 -1.92 -10.16 1.44
C LEU A 151 -2.75 -9.03 2.07
N LEU A 152 -2.92 -7.91 1.36
CA LEU A 152 -3.67 -6.75 1.84
C LEU A 152 -5.16 -6.78 1.51
N ALA A 153 -5.66 -7.79 0.80
CA ALA A 153 -7.06 -7.82 0.33
C ALA A 153 -8.09 -7.73 1.48
N GLY A 154 -7.75 -8.24 2.66
CA GLY A 154 -8.57 -8.14 3.87
C GLY A 154 -8.51 -6.79 4.58
N TYR A 155 -7.56 -5.94 4.23
CA TYR A 155 -7.33 -4.64 4.88
C TYR A 155 -7.76 -3.45 4.03
N VAL A 156 -7.79 -3.63 2.71
CA VAL A 156 -8.09 -2.54 1.76
C VAL A 156 -9.59 -2.46 1.50
N SER A 157 -10.14 -1.26 1.63
CA SER A 157 -11.52 -0.97 1.27
C SER A 157 -11.71 -1.20 -0.23
N LYS A 158 -12.56 -2.16 -0.60
CA LYS A 158 -13.07 -2.27 -1.96
C LYS A 158 -13.89 -1.02 -2.19
N GLY A 159 -13.44 -0.09 -3.04
CA GLY A 159 -14.07 1.20 -3.28
C GLY A 159 -15.58 1.08 -3.41
N GLY A 160 -16.28 1.19 -2.32
CA GLY A 160 -17.71 1.38 -2.30
C GLY A 160 -17.96 2.79 -2.80
N VAL A 161 -18.79 2.93 -3.82
CA VAL A 161 -19.54 4.14 -4.06
C VAL A 161 -20.10 4.55 -2.69
N ILE A 162 -19.71 5.71 -2.17
CA ILE A 162 -20.45 6.32 -1.09
C ILE A 162 -21.83 6.57 -1.69
N ALA A 163 -22.77 5.69 -1.43
CA ALA A 163 -24.16 6.03 -1.57
C ALA A 163 -24.36 7.17 -0.58
N THR A 164 -24.35 8.38 -1.04
CA THR A 164 -24.95 9.48 -0.33
C THR A 164 -26.39 9.06 -0.15
N SER A 165 -26.71 8.60 1.05
CA SER A 165 -28.10 8.48 1.49
C SER A 165 -28.62 9.92 1.61
N ASP A 166 -29.00 10.47 0.47
CA ASP A 166 -29.91 11.56 0.38
C ASP A 166 -31.29 10.96 0.70
N SER A 167 -31.57 10.88 1.97
CA SER A 167 -32.85 10.36 2.44
C SER A 167 -33.20 10.99 3.74
N ALA A 168 -34.25 11.72 3.63
CA ALA A 168 -35.10 12.26 4.67
C ALA A 168 -34.87 13.73 4.99
N VAL A 169 -35.14 14.57 4.04
CA VAL A 169 -35.94 15.74 4.36
C VAL A 169 -37.33 15.22 4.71
N GLY A 170 -37.54 14.96 6.00
CA GLY A 170 -38.88 14.71 6.52
C GLY A 170 -39.74 15.92 6.22
N GLU A 171 -40.76 15.71 5.42
CA GLU A 171 -41.86 16.66 5.20
C GLU A 171 -42.51 16.97 6.53
N TRP A 172 -42.18 18.12 7.07
CA TRP A 172 -42.86 18.67 8.23
C TRP A 172 -44.18 19.25 7.75
N SER A 173 -45.29 18.51 7.92
CA SER A 173 -46.65 19.03 7.72
C SER A 173 -47.07 19.79 8.95
N PRO A 174 -47.38 21.08 8.89
CA PRO A 174 -48.01 21.79 9.97
C PRO A 174 -49.48 21.35 10.08
N GLY A 175 -49.77 20.64 11.14
CA GLY A 175 -51.14 20.25 11.48
C GLY A 175 -52.01 21.45 11.66
N SER A 176 -53.20 21.39 11.06
CA SER A 176 -54.33 22.31 11.26
C SER A 176 -54.76 22.29 12.75
N ALA A 177 -54.74 23.46 13.34
CA ALA A 177 -55.41 23.68 14.63
C ALA A 177 -56.88 24.03 14.40
N PRO A 178 -57.79 23.68 15.32
CA PRO A 178 -59.23 23.91 15.27
C PRO A 178 -59.64 25.36 15.43
#